data_69e3958aac9b8d4c6831616d0c12a178
#
_entry.id   69e3958aac9b8d4c6831616d0c12a178
#
_cell.length_a   1.000
_cell.length_b   1.000
_cell.length_c   1.000
_cell.angle_alpha   90.00
_cell.angle_beta   90.00
_cell.angle_gamma   90.00
#
_symmetry.space_group_name_H-M   'P 1'
#
loop_
_entity.id
_entity.type
_entity.pdbx_description
1 polymer ?
#
loop_
_entity_poly.entity_id
_entity_poly.type
_entity_poly.pdbx_seq_one_letter_code
_entity_poly.pdbx_strand_id
1 'polypeptide(L)'
;MYDWLNALPKAELHMHLEGSLEPELLFALAERNKIALPWNDVEALRGAYAFNNLQEFLDLYYRGADVLRTEQDFYDLTWAYLLRCQAQNVVHTEPFFDPQTHTDRGIAFETVLGGITAALNDGRTRLGVDSGLILSFLRHLSEDEAQKTLDQALPFRDAFVAVGLDSSEMAIRRASSSVCSTVPATRAS
;
A
#
# COMPACT_ATOMS: atom_id res chain seq x y z
N MET A 1 15.03 3.16 -29.28
CA MET A 1 14.74 1.69 -29.28
C MET A 1 13.61 1.30 -28.33
N TYR A 2 13.30 2.10 -27.30
CA TYR A 2 12.30 1.76 -26.29
C TYR A 2 10.96 2.53 -26.39
N ASP A 3 10.80 3.42 -27.39
CA ASP A 3 9.59 4.26 -27.51
C ASP A 3 8.30 3.45 -27.69
N TRP A 4 8.39 2.32 -28.40
CA TRP A 4 7.25 1.42 -28.58
C TRP A 4 6.89 0.69 -27.28
N LEU A 5 7.86 0.36 -26.41
CA LEU A 5 7.58 -0.24 -25.09
C LEU A 5 6.83 0.74 -24.18
N ASN A 6 7.21 2.02 -24.23
CA ASN A 6 6.52 3.05 -23.47
C ASN A 6 5.07 3.25 -23.94
N ALA A 7 4.84 3.08 -25.25
CA ALA A 7 3.51 3.22 -25.85
C ALA A 7 2.59 2.01 -25.59
N LEU A 8 3.11 0.83 -25.23
CA LEU A 8 2.28 -0.33 -24.93
C LEU A 8 1.47 -0.09 -23.63
N PRO A 9 0.16 -0.41 -23.62
CA PRO A 9 -0.59 -0.46 -22.36
C PRO A 9 -0.07 -1.60 -21.49
N LYS A 10 0.04 -1.32 -20.18
CA LYS A 10 0.57 -2.25 -19.18
C LYS A 10 -0.43 -2.44 -18.05
N ALA A 11 -0.31 -3.56 -17.34
CA ALA A 11 -0.95 -3.80 -16.06
C ALA A 11 0.11 -4.01 -14.97
N GLU A 12 -0.13 -3.42 -13.79
CA GLU A 12 0.66 -3.66 -12.58
C GLU A 12 -0.20 -4.41 -11.57
N LEU A 13 0.14 -5.68 -11.30
CA LEU A 13 -0.69 -6.56 -10.49
C LEU A 13 -0.11 -6.86 -9.10
N HIS A 14 1.05 -6.28 -8.76
CA HIS A 14 1.69 -6.54 -7.48
C HIS A 14 2.53 -5.34 -7.02
N MET A 15 1.86 -4.34 -6.45
CA MET A 15 2.49 -3.15 -5.89
C MET A 15 1.90 -2.86 -4.51
N HIS A 16 2.74 -2.80 -3.48
CA HIS A 16 2.34 -2.36 -2.14
C HIS A 16 2.38 -0.82 -2.09
N LEU A 17 1.24 -0.20 -1.81
CA LEU A 17 1.08 1.26 -1.87
C LEU A 17 2.09 1.99 -0.99
N GLU A 18 2.27 1.53 0.23
CA GLU A 18 3.22 2.11 1.17
C GLU A 18 4.66 2.09 0.64
N GLY A 19 5.01 1.04 -0.14
CA GLY A 19 6.29 0.90 -0.81
C GLY A 19 6.49 1.86 -1.98
N SER A 20 5.43 2.47 -2.49
CA SER A 20 5.49 3.47 -3.56
C SER A 20 5.79 4.88 -3.05
N LEU A 21 5.91 5.07 -1.72
CA LEU A 21 6.18 6.36 -1.10
C LEU A 21 7.59 6.86 -1.45
N GLU A 22 7.66 7.80 -2.38
CA GLU A 22 8.92 8.38 -2.81
C GLU A 22 9.52 9.32 -1.75
N PRO A 23 10.86 9.46 -1.69
CA PRO A 23 11.53 10.25 -0.67
C PRO A 23 11.04 11.70 -0.57
N GLU A 24 10.75 12.36 -1.68
CA GLU A 24 10.25 13.72 -1.71
C GLU A 24 8.90 13.86 -1.04
N LEU A 25 7.98 12.96 -1.35
CA LEU A 25 6.65 12.93 -0.74
C LEU A 25 6.75 12.57 0.74
N LEU A 26 7.62 11.62 1.11
CA LEU A 26 7.85 11.23 2.50
C LEU A 26 8.27 12.45 3.34
N PHE A 27 9.24 13.24 2.86
CA PHE A 27 9.68 14.46 3.56
C PHE A 27 8.57 15.50 3.65
N ALA A 28 7.80 15.73 2.58
CA ALA A 28 6.67 16.66 2.59
C ALA A 28 5.57 16.24 3.60
N LEU A 29 5.26 14.95 3.69
CA LEU A 29 4.29 14.41 4.65
C LEU A 29 4.84 14.47 6.09
N ALA A 30 6.13 14.20 6.29
CA ALA A 30 6.77 14.31 7.59
C ALA A 30 6.72 15.77 8.12
N GLU A 31 6.98 16.76 7.28
CA GLU A 31 6.85 18.18 7.61
C GLU A 31 5.38 18.53 7.96
N ARG A 32 4.42 18.14 7.10
CA ARG A 32 2.97 18.34 7.32
C ARG A 32 2.53 17.80 8.67
N ASN A 33 2.95 16.58 8.99
CA ASN A 33 2.51 15.85 10.19
C ASN A 33 3.45 16.05 11.39
N LYS A 34 4.49 16.91 11.26
CA LYS A 34 5.47 17.22 12.31
C LYS A 34 6.16 15.96 12.86
N ILE A 35 6.53 15.06 11.97
CA ILE A 35 7.22 13.82 12.30
C ILE A 35 8.71 13.98 12.05
N ALA A 36 9.50 13.69 13.07
CA ALA A 36 10.96 13.71 12.93
C ALA A 36 11.42 12.46 12.16
N LEU A 37 12.17 12.68 11.09
CA LEU A 37 12.79 11.62 10.31
C LEU A 37 14.22 11.35 10.81
N PRO A 38 14.72 10.11 10.69
CA PRO A 38 16.11 9.79 11.03
C PRO A 38 17.10 10.24 9.94
N TRP A 39 16.61 10.66 8.77
CA TRP A 39 17.39 11.16 7.64
C TRP A 39 17.31 12.68 7.60
N ASN A 40 18.46 13.33 7.37
CA ASN A 40 18.55 14.79 7.35
C ASN A 40 17.95 15.41 6.07
N ASP A 41 17.98 14.67 4.98
CA ASP A 41 17.50 15.10 3.66
C ASP A 41 17.12 13.91 2.76
N VAL A 42 16.58 14.23 1.59
CA VAL A 42 16.13 13.27 0.58
C VAL A 42 17.28 12.38 0.09
N GLU A 43 18.48 12.92 -0.05
CA GLU A 43 19.63 12.15 -0.55
C GLU A 43 20.13 11.15 0.49
N ALA A 44 20.10 11.51 1.79
CA ALA A 44 20.39 10.58 2.87
C ALA A 44 19.39 9.41 2.91
N LEU A 45 18.11 9.70 2.68
CA LEU A 45 17.08 8.66 2.55
C LEU A 45 17.32 7.77 1.32
N ARG A 46 17.63 8.35 0.16
CA ARG A 46 17.98 7.58 -1.04
C ARG A 46 19.16 6.64 -0.82
N GLY A 47 20.16 7.11 -0.08
CA GLY A 47 21.30 6.27 0.32
C GLY A 47 20.92 5.07 1.19
N ALA A 48 19.83 5.20 1.98
CA ALA A 48 19.33 4.13 2.82
C ALA A 48 18.59 3.01 2.05
N TYR A 49 18.29 3.18 0.76
CA TYR A 49 17.69 2.14 -0.08
C TYR A 49 18.70 1.04 -0.53
N ALA A 50 19.91 1.04 -0.03
CA ALA A 50 20.91 -0.01 -0.30
C ALA A 50 20.72 -1.19 0.70
N PHE A 51 19.72 -2.02 0.45
CA PHE A 51 19.37 -3.16 1.32
C PHE A 51 20.25 -4.38 1.06
N ASN A 52 20.62 -5.11 2.13
CA ASN A 52 21.31 -6.39 2.06
C ASN A 52 20.36 -7.58 2.26
N ASN A 53 19.21 -7.35 2.87
CA ASN A 53 18.21 -8.38 3.18
C ASN A 53 16.81 -7.79 3.30
N LEU A 54 15.80 -8.68 3.36
CA LEU A 54 14.39 -8.30 3.47
C LEU A 54 14.10 -7.48 4.74
N GLN A 55 14.75 -7.79 5.87
CA GLN A 55 14.46 -7.11 7.13
C GLN A 55 14.88 -5.62 7.07
N GLU A 56 16.04 -5.32 6.52
CA GLU A 56 16.49 -3.92 6.33
C GLU A 56 15.51 -3.14 5.43
N PHE A 57 14.99 -3.80 4.38
CA PHE A 57 13.94 -3.21 3.55
C PHE A 57 12.66 -2.93 4.35
N LEU A 58 12.15 -3.93 5.12
CA LEU A 58 10.94 -3.79 5.90
C LEU A 58 11.07 -2.72 7.00
N ASP A 59 12.24 -2.61 7.64
CA ASP A 59 12.50 -1.59 8.66
C ASP A 59 12.38 -0.18 8.08
N LEU A 60 12.89 0.05 6.86
CA LEU A 60 12.76 1.32 6.17
C LEU A 60 11.32 1.54 5.68
N TYR A 61 10.68 0.51 5.14
CA TYR A 61 9.29 0.54 4.66
C TYR A 61 8.33 0.99 5.76
N TYR A 62 8.35 0.32 6.93
CA TYR A 62 7.47 0.65 8.03
C TYR A 62 7.77 2.03 8.63
N ARG A 63 9.06 2.40 8.72
CA ARG A 63 9.45 3.73 9.16
C ARG A 63 9.00 4.83 8.20
N GLY A 64 9.04 4.56 6.90
CA GLY A 64 8.48 5.44 5.88
C GLY A 64 6.97 5.62 6.05
N ALA A 65 6.24 4.52 6.29
CA ALA A 65 4.80 4.56 6.48
C ALA A 65 4.35 5.38 7.71
N ASP A 66 5.25 5.65 8.68
CA ASP A 66 4.93 6.45 9.87
C ASP A 66 4.48 7.87 9.57
N VAL A 67 4.83 8.42 8.42
CA VAL A 67 4.42 9.77 8.02
C VAL A 67 2.97 9.86 7.58
N LEU A 68 2.32 8.75 7.25
CA LEU A 68 0.92 8.66 6.83
C LEU A 68 0.00 8.71 8.06
N ARG A 69 -0.79 9.77 8.22
CA ARG A 69 -1.61 10.03 9.42
C ARG A 69 -3.06 10.37 9.12
N THR A 70 -3.31 11.01 8.00
CA THR A 70 -4.62 11.54 7.64
C THR A 70 -5.13 10.94 6.34
N GLU A 71 -6.43 10.99 6.10
CA GLU A 71 -7.03 10.57 4.84
C GLU A 71 -6.35 11.25 3.62
N GLN A 72 -5.99 12.53 3.77
CA GLN A 72 -5.28 13.26 2.72
C GLN A 72 -3.89 12.68 2.44
N ASP A 73 -3.16 12.17 3.45
CA ASP A 73 -1.85 11.57 3.23
C ASP A 73 -1.95 10.26 2.43
N PHE A 74 -2.97 9.44 2.70
CA PHE A 74 -3.25 8.23 1.93
C PHE A 74 -3.73 8.54 0.51
N TYR A 75 -4.51 9.61 0.35
CA TYR A 75 -4.86 10.13 -0.97
C TYR A 75 -3.61 10.56 -1.75
N ASP A 76 -2.74 11.39 -1.14
CA ASP A 76 -1.54 11.92 -1.79
C ASP A 76 -0.57 10.80 -2.19
N LEU A 77 -0.37 9.80 -1.33
CA LEU A 77 0.42 8.61 -1.62
C LEU A 77 -0.12 7.87 -2.86
N THR A 78 -1.40 7.53 -2.82
CA THR A 78 -2.05 6.78 -3.89
C THR A 78 -2.08 7.57 -5.19
N TRP A 79 -2.34 8.87 -5.11
CA TRP A 79 -2.34 9.76 -6.27
C TRP A 79 -0.96 9.87 -6.92
N ALA A 80 0.11 10.00 -6.13
CA ALA A 80 1.48 10.01 -6.64
C ALA A 80 1.81 8.72 -7.39
N TYR A 81 1.42 7.57 -6.85
CA TYR A 81 1.55 6.28 -7.52
C TYR A 81 0.79 6.24 -8.85
N LEU A 82 -0.48 6.69 -8.89
CA LEU A 82 -1.30 6.70 -10.10
C LEU A 82 -0.74 7.62 -11.19
N LEU A 83 -0.12 8.76 -10.82
CA LEU A 83 0.59 9.61 -11.77
C LEU A 83 1.78 8.87 -12.41
N ARG A 84 2.47 8.02 -11.66
CA ARG A 84 3.53 7.14 -12.20
C ARG A 84 2.96 6.10 -13.15
N CYS A 85 1.83 5.48 -12.79
CA CYS A 85 1.12 4.56 -13.67
C CYS A 85 0.78 5.23 -15.00
N GLN A 86 0.17 6.42 -14.97
CA GLN A 86 -0.16 7.17 -16.18
C GLN A 86 1.08 7.48 -17.03
N ALA A 87 2.14 7.99 -16.41
CA ALA A 87 3.39 8.34 -17.11
C ALA A 87 4.05 7.14 -17.80
N GLN A 88 3.84 5.93 -17.27
CA GLN A 88 4.37 4.68 -17.81
C GLN A 88 3.38 3.90 -18.68
N ASN A 89 2.22 4.47 -18.97
CA ASN A 89 1.13 3.82 -19.72
C ASN A 89 0.65 2.52 -19.05
N VAL A 90 0.58 2.50 -17.72
CA VAL A 90 -0.12 1.48 -16.95
C VAL A 90 -1.59 1.86 -16.94
N VAL A 91 -2.43 1.02 -17.55
CA VAL A 91 -3.88 1.28 -17.72
C VAL A 91 -4.73 0.56 -16.67
N HIS A 92 -4.14 -0.44 -16.00
CA HIS A 92 -4.79 -1.18 -14.91
C HIS A 92 -3.76 -1.50 -13.82
N THR A 93 -4.18 -1.36 -12.55
CA THR A 93 -3.33 -1.70 -11.39
C THR A 93 -4.12 -2.37 -10.28
N GLU A 94 -3.51 -3.34 -9.61
CA GLU A 94 -4.05 -4.03 -8.44
C GLU A 94 -3.13 -3.81 -7.23
N PRO A 95 -3.15 -2.60 -6.63
CA PRO A 95 -2.30 -2.30 -5.49
C PRO A 95 -2.77 -3.00 -4.23
N PHE A 96 -1.79 -3.41 -3.41
CA PHE A 96 -1.97 -3.90 -2.05
C PHE A 96 -1.86 -2.74 -1.06
N PHE A 97 -2.52 -2.84 0.08
CA PHE A 97 -2.27 -1.97 1.23
C PHE A 97 -2.35 -2.76 2.53
N ASP A 98 -1.62 -2.33 3.54
CA ASP A 98 -1.42 -3.01 4.81
C ASP A 98 -2.11 -2.26 5.93
N PRO A 99 -3.44 -2.42 6.17
CA PRO A 99 -4.15 -1.64 7.18
C PRO A 99 -3.56 -1.78 8.57
N GLN A 100 -3.03 -2.96 8.94
CA GLN A 100 -2.45 -3.22 10.25
C GLN A 100 -1.24 -2.33 10.54
N THR A 101 -0.43 -2.00 9.52
CA THR A 101 0.67 -1.03 9.63
C THR A 101 0.20 0.33 10.15
N HIS A 102 -1.05 0.69 9.92
CA HIS A 102 -1.64 1.99 10.27
C HIS A 102 -2.53 1.90 11.50
N THR A 103 -3.39 0.87 11.61
CA THR A 103 -4.31 0.71 12.73
C THR A 103 -3.59 0.47 14.05
N ASP A 104 -2.45 -0.23 14.05
CA ASP A 104 -1.59 -0.41 15.23
C ASP A 104 -1.04 0.92 15.78
N ARG A 105 -0.96 1.96 14.95
CA ARG A 105 -0.57 3.33 15.31
C ARG A 105 -1.75 4.22 15.68
N GLY A 106 -2.97 3.64 15.79
CA GLY A 106 -4.20 4.34 16.17
C GLY A 106 -4.87 5.11 15.02
N ILE A 107 -4.54 4.83 13.75
CA ILE A 107 -5.22 5.40 12.60
C ILE A 107 -6.42 4.53 12.27
N ALA A 108 -7.61 5.12 12.16
CA ALA A 108 -8.81 4.37 11.85
C ALA A 108 -8.73 3.72 10.45
N PHE A 109 -9.24 2.49 10.33
CA PHE A 109 -9.28 1.75 9.06
C PHE A 109 -9.95 2.57 7.96
N GLU A 110 -11.05 3.25 8.30
CA GLU A 110 -11.81 4.11 7.38
C GLU A 110 -10.98 5.29 6.85
N THR A 111 -10.09 5.85 7.68
CA THR A 111 -9.18 6.94 7.27
C THR A 111 -8.21 6.46 6.19
N VAL A 112 -7.64 5.27 6.37
CA VAL A 112 -6.73 4.67 5.39
C VAL A 112 -7.48 4.38 4.10
N LEU A 113 -8.58 3.63 4.20
CA LEU A 113 -9.39 3.21 3.06
C LEU A 113 -10.00 4.41 2.32
N GLY A 114 -10.49 5.42 3.05
CA GLY A 114 -11.09 6.62 2.46
C GLY A 114 -10.15 7.36 1.53
N GLY A 115 -8.92 7.64 1.99
CA GLY A 115 -7.90 8.30 1.17
C GLY A 115 -7.51 7.50 -0.06
N ILE A 116 -7.26 6.19 0.11
CA ILE A 116 -6.89 5.31 -1.00
C ILE A 116 -8.02 5.25 -2.03
N THR A 117 -9.25 4.94 -1.63
CA THR A 117 -10.37 4.76 -2.57
C THR A 117 -10.76 6.06 -3.26
N ALA A 118 -10.67 7.20 -2.60
CA ALA A 118 -10.87 8.51 -3.23
C ALA A 118 -9.86 8.74 -4.35
N ALA A 119 -8.57 8.48 -4.10
CA ALA A 119 -7.53 8.63 -5.12
C ALA A 119 -7.69 7.63 -6.28
N LEU A 120 -8.05 6.37 -6.01
CA LEU A 120 -8.31 5.36 -7.06
C LEU A 120 -9.48 5.78 -7.96
N ASN A 121 -10.56 6.32 -7.39
CA ASN A 121 -11.70 6.83 -8.16
C ASN A 121 -11.32 8.04 -9.04
N ASP A 122 -10.52 8.96 -8.50
CA ASP A 122 -9.97 10.09 -9.26
C ASP A 122 -9.01 9.60 -10.36
N GLY A 123 -8.20 8.59 -10.09
CA GLY A 123 -7.31 7.96 -11.07
C GLY A 123 -8.07 7.41 -12.27
N ARG A 124 -9.17 6.71 -12.02
CA ARG A 124 -10.05 6.19 -13.07
C ARG A 124 -10.63 7.32 -13.92
N THR A 125 -11.14 8.37 -13.29
CA THR A 125 -11.88 9.44 -14.00
C THR A 125 -10.95 10.47 -14.64
N ARG A 126 -9.79 10.77 -14.06
CA ARG A 126 -8.91 11.87 -14.49
C ARG A 126 -7.67 11.40 -15.23
N LEU A 127 -7.18 10.19 -14.93
CA LEU A 127 -5.95 9.63 -15.51
C LEU A 127 -6.22 8.46 -16.46
N GLY A 128 -7.43 7.87 -16.43
CA GLY A 128 -7.77 6.69 -17.22
C GLY A 128 -7.09 5.42 -16.72
N VAL A 129 -6.64 5.39 -15.46
CA VAL A 129 -6.04 4.22 -14.81
C VAL A 129 -7.12 3.48 -14.02
N ASP A 130 -7.52 2.30 -14.50
CA ASP A 130 -8.42 1.42 -13.75
C ASP A 130 -7.68 0.71 -12.61
N SER A 131 -8.41 0.34 -11.54
CA SER A 131 -7.75 -0.26 -10.36
C SER A 131 -8.66 -1.19 -9.59
N GLY A 132 -8.04 -2.24 -9.01
CA GLY A 132 -8.65 -3.13 -8.02
C GLY A 132 -7.81 -3.13 -6.74
N LEU A 133 -8.37 -2.73 -5.59
CA LEU A 133 -7.63 -2.69 -4.32
C LEU A 133 -7.57 -4.07 -3.68
N ILE A 134 -6.39 -4.46 -3.18
CA ILE A 134 -6.16 -5.72 -2.47
C ILE A 134 -5.87 -5.43 -1.00
N LEU A 135 -6.64 -6.04 -0.09
CA LEU A 135 -6.43 -5.97 1.36
C LEU A 135 -5.37 -6.98 1.77
N SER A 136 -4.23 -6.55 2.32
CA SER A 136 -3.20 -7.43 2.86
C SER A 136 -3.29 -7.63 4.36
N PHE A 137 -2.88 -8.84 4.80
CA PHE A 137 -2.66 -9.17 6.20
C PHE A 137 -1.18 -9.38 6.46
N LEU A 138 -0.68 -8.83 7.58
CA LEU A 138 0.71 -9.00 7.98
C LEU A 138 0.90 -10.39 8.61
N ARG A 139 1.58 -11.29 7.92
CA ARG A 139 1.74 -12.71 8.31
C ARG A 139 2.53 -12.94 9.59
N HIS A 140 3.27 -11.95 10.06
CA HIS A 140 4.00 -12.01 11.32
C HIS A 140 3.12 -11.74 12.55
N LEU A 141 1.90 -11.23 12.34
CA LEU A 141 0.91 -11.03 13.38
C LEU A 141 0.08 -12.30 13.63
N SER A 142 -0.67 -12.31 14.71
CA SER A 142 -1.52 -13.44 15.07
C SER A 142 -2.74 -13.60 14.19
N GLU A 143 -3.36 -14.78 14.19
CA GLU A 143 -4.64 -15.05 13.55
C GLU A 143 -5.75 -14.13 14.09
N ASP A 144 -5.74 -13.84 15.41
CA ASP A 144 -6.70 -12.94 16.04
C ASP A 144 -6.59 -11.50 15.49
N GLU A 145 -5.36 -11.02 15.24
CA GLU A 145 -5.15 -9.71 14.61
C GLU A 145 -5.62 -9.68 13.15
N ALA A 146 -5.39 -10.76 12.40
CA ALA A 146 -5.93 -10.89 11.04
C ALA A 146 -7.47 -10.91 11.06
N GLN A 147 -8.10 -11.62 12.02
CA GLN A 147 -9.55 -11.65 12.16
C GLN A 147 -10.11 -10.25 12.51
N LYS A 148 -9.51 -9.52 13.42
CA LYS A 148 -9.90 -8.13 13.75
C LYS A 148 -9.86 -7.23 12.50
N THR A 149 -8.79 -7.34 11.72
CA THR A 149 -8.65 -6.57 10.48
C THR A 149 -9.72 -6.96 9.46
N LEU A 150 -10.02 -8.25 9.33
CA LEU A 150 -11.10 -8.72 8.47
C LEU A 150 -12.45 -8.17 8.92
N ASP A 151 -12.75 -8.21 10.22
CA ASP A 151 -14.01 -7.69 10.78
C ASP A 151 -14.17 -6.18 10.53
N GLN A 152 -13.06 -5.41 10.58
CA GLN A 152 -13.05 -3.99 10.21
C GLN A 152 -13.28 -3.78 8.71
N ALA A 153 -12.77 -4.67 7.86
CA ALA A 153 -12.87 -4.58 6.41
C ALA A 153 -14.23 -5.03 5.85
N LEU A 154 -14.92 -5.97 6.51
CA LEU A 154 -16.18 -6.55 6.03
C LEU A 154 -17.26 -5.54 5.66
N PRO A 155 -17.48 -4.42 6.39
CA PRO A 155 -18.42 -3.39 5.99
C PRO A 155 -18.09 -2.73 4.65
N PHE A 156 -16.83 -2.82 4.23
CA PHE A 156 -16.28 -2.19 3.01
C PHE A 156 -15.86 -3.21 1.95
N ARG A 157 -16.34 -4.45 2.04
CA ARG A 157 -15.91 -5.57 1.17
C ARG A 157 -15.99 -5.27 -0.32
N ASP A 158 -16.91 -4.40 -0.74
CA ASP A 158 -17.09 -4.04 -2.14
C ASP A 158 -15.98 -3.09 -2.67
N ALA A 159 -15.12 -2.59 -1.77
CA ALA A 159 -13.93 -1.80 -2.12
C ALA A 159 -12.72 -2.67 -2.52
N PHE A 160 -12.78 -3.99 -2.28
CA PHE A 160 -11.65 -4.89 -2.49
C PHE A 160 -11.97 -5.92 -3.57
N VAL A 161 -10.97 -6.22 -4.42
CA VAL A 161 -11.06 -7.29 -5.42
C VAL A 161 -10.48 -8.60 -4.90
N ALA A 162 -9.56 -8.53 -3.92
CA ALA A 162 -8.89 -9.70 -3.36
C ALA A 162 -8.36 -9.42 -1.95
N VAL A 163 -7.81 -10.45 -1.32
CA VAL A 163 -7.04 -10.38 -0.09
C VAL A 163 -5.64 -10.95 -0.33
N GLY A 164 -4.65 -10.42 0.39
CA GLY A 164 -3.25 -10.81 0.33
C GLY A 164 -2.67 -11.16 1.69
N LEU A 165 -1.45 -11.69 1.69
CA LEU A 165 -0.68 -12.03 2.89
C LEU A 165 0.78 -11.69 2.62
N ASP A 166 1.38 -10.80 3.39
CA ASP A 166 2.72 -10.26 3.17
C ASP A 166 3.56 -10.13 4.43
N SER A 167 4.65 -9.32 4.37
CA SER A 167 5.61 -9.10 5.45
C SER A 167 6.60 -10.25 5.66
N SER A 168 7.27 -10.28 6.82
CA SER A 168 8.36 -11.21 7.12
C SER A 168 7.89 -12.66 7.21
N GLU A 169 8.61 -13.57 6.55
CA GLU A 169 8.35 -15.02 6.61
C GLU A 169 9.26 -15.77 7.60
N MET A 170 10.31 -15.12 8.10
CA MET A 170 11.29 -15.78 8.98
C MET A 170 10.64 -16.19 10.31
N ALA A 171 10.79 -17.48 10.67
CA ALA A 171 10.29 -18.10 11.89
C ALA A 171 8.76 -18.20 12.04
N ILE A 172 7.96 -17.88 10.99
CA ILE A 172 6.51 -17.93 11.04
C ILE A 172 6.00 -19.25 10.46
N ARG A 173 5.20 -19.99 11.25
CA ARG A 173 4.61 -21.25 10.81
C ARG A 173 3.41 -20.99 9.89
N ARG A 174 3.36 -21.68 8.72
CA ARG A 174 2.24 -21.62 7.78
C ARG A 174 0.85 -21.94 8.37
N ALA A 175 0.81 -22.57 9.54
CA ALA A 175 -0.43 -22.97 10.22
C ALA A 175 -1.22 -21.80 10.84
N SER A 176 -0.63 -20.61 10.97
CA SER A 176 -1.32 -19.44 11.54
C SER A 176 -2.09 -18.59 10.53
N SER A 177 -2.23 -19.03 9.27
CA SER A 177 -2.88 -18.25 8.21
C SER A 177 -4.16 -18.89 7.64
N SER A 178 -4.91 -19.65 8.46
CA SER A 178 -6.15 -20.31 8.02
C SER A 178 -7.29 -19.34 7.68
N VAL A 179 -7.27 -18.14 8.22
CA VAL A 179 -8.32 -17.10 7.99
C VAL A 179 -8.39 -16.65 6.53
N CYS A 180 -7.26 -16.66 5.82
CA CYS A 180 -7.21 -16.17 4.43
C CYS A 180 -7.99 -17.08 3.44
N SER A 181 -8.30 -18.34 3.82
CA SER A 181 -8.98 -19.31 2.97
C SER A 181 -10.52 -19.28 3.06
N THR A 182 -11.08 -18.49 3.97
CA THR A 182 -12.53 -18.45 4.24
C THR A 182 -13.29 -17.27 3.62
N VAL A 183 -12.60 -16.35 2.94
CA VAL A 183 -13.27 -15.26 2.23
C VAL A 183 -13.82 -15.78 0.91
N PRO A 184 -15.15 -15.86 0.71
CA PRO A 184 -15.71 -16.33 -0.55
C PRO A 184 -15.37 -15.33 -1.66
N ALA A 185 -14.77 -15.83 -2.74
CA ALA A 185 -14.58 -15.05 -3.96
C ALA A 185 -15.96 -14.57 -4.45
N THR A 186 -16.21 -13.27 -4.39
CA THR A 186 -17.38 -12.68 -5.04
C THR A 186 -17.18 -12.81 -6.55
N ARG A 187 -17.99 -13.66 -7.18
CA ARG A 187 -18.07 -13.74 -8.65
C ARG A 187 -18.54 -12.37 -9.16
N ALA A 188 -17.70 -11.74 -9.98
CA ALA A 188 -18.15 -10.65 -10.83
C ALA A 188 -19.25 -11.22 -11.77
N SER A 189 -20.42 -10.62 -11.70
CA SER A 189 -21.52 -10.80 -12.69
C SER A 189 -21.43 -9.69 -13.71
#